data_fe90d2d8ec29ce0e0d1e21cc9fbe17f5
#
_entry.id   fe90d2d8ec29ce0e0d1e21cc9fbe17f5
#
_cell.length_a   1.000
_cell.length_b   1.000
_cell.length_c   1.000
_cell.angle_alpha   90.00
_cell.angle_beta   90.00
_cell.angle_gamma   90.00
#
_symmetry.space_group_name_H-M   'P 1'
#
loop_
_entity.id
_entity.type
_entity.pdbx_description
1 polymer ?
#
loop_
_entity_poly.entity_id
_entity_poly.type
_entity_poly.pdbx_seq_one_letter_code
_entity_poly.pdbx_strand_id
1 'polypeptide(L)'
;MKQFAASAAPKSLSREDIQSYGINGYLVLPNLINEDKLIPILNECMAAWHREKDEYNPKATWLKNSLLPDIHHRSSLVRCYYFDGPLVDVAQQLIGPNIKGATSQLTFKMRGNIKPFGWHQDNGYGQLEPTNAISTLTALDNADEENGCLWLIPGSHKGGQVDVSDRLSAQAKLAEKDLSIEIDNDKSAIPIPLNAGDAVVLHCHLLHRSEGNMSTTRDRRILFLRYADADAVEVYNGNQPRLGPLLRGVSRFGEVTEYERELFDG
;
A
#
# COMPACT_ATOMS: atom_id res chain seq x y z
N MET A 1 -11.63 18.76 -3.16
CA MET A 1 -11.42 17.64 -4.10
C MET A 1 -11.02 17.99 -5.54
N LYS A 2 -11.23 19.19 -6.06
CA LYS A 2 -10.95 19.51 -7.48
C LYS A 2 -9.46 19.70 -7.87
N GLN A 3 -8.50 19.63 -6.96
CA GLN A 3 -7.10 19.95 -7.26
C GLN A 3 -6.27 18.82 -7.91
N PHE A 4 -6.61 17.55 -7.70
CA PHE A 4 -5.96 16.45 -8.41
C PHE A 4 -6.67 16.09 -9.71
N ALA A 5 -8.00 16.18 -9.77
CA ALA A 5 -8.81 15.87 -10.94
C ALA A 5 -8.61 16.85 -12.12
N ALA A 6 -8.12 18.05 -11.88
CA ALA A 6 -8.07 19.09 -12.90
C ALA A 6 -6.86 19.05 -13.86
N SER A 7 -5.92 18.09 -13.73
CA SER A 7 -4.68 18.14 -14.54
C SER A 7 -4.11 16.78 -15.02
N ALA A 8 -4.71 15.65 -14.73
CA ALA A 8 -4.30 14.38 -15.31
C ALA A 8 -5.51 13.70 -15.96
N ALA A 9 -5.39 13.35 -17.24
CA ALA A 9 -6.32 12.40 -17.84
C ALA A 9 -6.33 11.12 -17.00
N PRO A 10 -7.46 10.39 -16.89
CA PRO A 10 -7.54 9.13 -16.17
C PRO A 10 -6.40 8.22 -16.60
N LYS A 11 -5.69 7.60 -15.65
CA LYS A 11 -4.60 6.68 -15.99
C LYS A 11 -5.20 5.44 -16.64
N SER A 12 -5.00 5.33 -17.95
CA SER A 12 -5.40 4.14 -18.71
C SER A 12 -4.23 3.17 -18.80
N LEU A 13 -4.49 1.92 -18.46
CA LEU A 13 -3.56 0.81 -18.66
C LEU A 13 -3.70 0.27 -20.10
N SER A 14 -2.59 -0.06 -20.72
CA SER A 14 -2.60 -0.77 -21.99
C SER A 14 -3.05 -2.25 -21.78
N ARG A 15 -3.37 -2.94 -22.86
CA ARG A 15 -3.63 -4.39 -22.77
C ARG A 15 -2.40 -5.17 -22.31
N GLU A 16 -1.23 -4.73 -22.73
CA GLU A 16 0.07 -5.28 -22.34
C GLU A 16 0.32 -5.10 -20.82
N ASP A 17 -0.02 -3.93 -20.26
CA ASP A 17 0.08 -3.69 -18.82
C ASP A 17 -0.81 -4.65 -18.02
N ILE A 18 -2.09 -4.79 -18.42
CA ILE A 18 -3.05 -5.69 -17.77
C ILE A 18 -2.58 -7.14 -17.87
N GLN A 19 -2.11 -7.55 -19.05
CA GLN A 19 -1.58 -8.90 -19.27
C GLN A 19 -0.32 -9.14 -18.43
N SER A 20 0.61 -8.20 -18.42
CA SER A 20 1.83 -8.26 -17.62
C SER A 20 1.53 -8.38 -16.13
N TYR A 21 0.57 -7.56 -15.62
CA TYR A 21 0.09 -7.67 -14.25
C TYR A 21 -0.48 -9.06 -13.95
N GLY A 22 -1.32 -9.59 -14.82
CA GLY A 22 -1.91 -10.93 -14.66
C GLY A 22 -0.85 -12.06 -14.67
N ILE A 23 0.25 -11.88 -15.39
CA ILE A 23 1.35 -12.87 -15.46
C ILE A 23 2.26 -12.77 -14.24
N ASN A 24 2.66 -11.54 -13.89
CA ASN A 24 3.74 -11.27 -12.94
C ASN A 24 3.23 -10.92 -11.52
N GLY A 25 1.98 -10.45 -11.39
CA GLY A 25 1.38 -10.01 -10.12
C GLY A 25 1.79 -8.60 -9.70
N TYR A 26 2.50 -7.87 -10.54
CA TYR A 26 2.88 -6.48 -10.29
C TYR A 26 2.94 -5.67 -11.59
N LEU A 27 2.87 -4.35 -11.43
CA LEU A 27 3.04 -3.39 -12.51
C LEU A 27 3.76 -2.14 -11.99
N VAL A 28 4.83 -1.73 -12.65
CA VAL A 28 5.50 -0.45 -12.36
C VAL A 28 4.88 0.65 -13.22
N LEU A 29 4.54 1.76 -12.60
CA LEU A 29 3.95 2.95 -13.22
C LEU A 29 4.96 4.10 -13.10
N PRO A 30 5.81 4.33 -14.10
CA PRO A 30 6.82 5.37 -14.04
C PRO A 30 6.17 6.77 -14.15
N ASN A 31 6.75 7.74 -13.46
CA ASN A 31 6.36 9.15 -13.47
C ASN A 31 4.85 9.37 -13.24
N LEU A 32 4.28 8.62 -12.28
CA LEU A 32 2.85 8.69 -11.98
C LEU A 32 2.47 10.03 -11.34
N ILE A 33 3.37 10.60 -10.55
CA ILE A 33 3.23 11.92 -9.92
C ILE A 33 4.43 12.78 -10.32
N ASN A 34 4.15 13.97 -10.83
CA ASN A 34 5.17 14.96 -11.10
C ASN A 34 5.69 15.60 -9.80
N GLU A 35 6.91 16.13 -9.85
CA GLU A 35 7.59 16.73 -8.70
C GLU A 35 6.79 17.87 -8.04
N ASP A 36 6.11 18.68 -8.83
CA ASP A 36 5.27 19.79 -8.35
C ASP A 36 4.11 19.34 -7.44
N LYS A 37 3.63 18.09 -7.59
CA LYS A 37 2.61 17.49 -6.74
C LYS A 37 3.23 16.58 -5.65
N LEU A 38 4.34 15.94 -5.96
CA LEU A 38 5.02 15.01 -5.06
C LEU A 38 5.57 15.73 -3.82
N ILE A 39 6.25 16.86 -4.02
CA ILE A 39 6.84 17.62 -2.91
C ILE A 39 5.80 18.09 -1.89
N PRO A 40 4.65 18.69 -2.27
CA PRO A 40 3.60 19.01 -1.33
C PRO A 40 3.05 17.80 -0.56
N ILE A 41 2.83 16.65 -1.22
CA ILE A 41 2.40 15.41 -0.56
C ILE A 41 3.43 14.97 0.47
N LEU A 42 4.71 14.92 0.09
CA LEU A 42 5.79 14.55 1.00
C LEU A 42 5.84 15.47 2.21
N ASN A 43 5.72 16.78 2.01
CA ASN A 43 5.76 17.76 3.08
C ASN A 43 4.58 17.58 4.06
N GLU A 44 3.36 17.34 3.58
CA GLU A 44 2.21 17.07 4.44
C GLU A 44 2.38 15.76 5.21
N CYS A 45 2.88 14.70 4.55
CA CYS A 45 3.20 13.42 5.20
C CYS A 45 4.20 13.61 6.35
N MET A 46 5.28 14.35 6.09
CA MET A 46 6.30 14.60 7.11
C MET A 46 5.81 15.52 8.22
N ALA A 47 4.97 16.51 7.90
CA ALA A 47 4.34 17.34 8.92
C ALA A 47 3.42 16.52 9.83
N ALA A 48 2.63 15.60 9.27
CA ALA A 48 1.81 14.65 10.03
C ALA A 48 2.68 13.78 10.93
N TRP A 49 3.75 13.20 10.38
CA TRP A 49 4.71 12.41 11.14
C TRP A 49 5.31 13.19 12.31
N HIS A 50 5.78 14.42 12.06
CA HIS A 50 6.40 15.24 13.12
C HIS A 50 5.43 15.65 14.22
N ARG A 51 4.15 15.78 13.95
CA ARG A 51 3.12 16.03 14.99
C ARG A 51 2.92 14.84 15.92
N GLU A 52 3.05 13.62 15.39
CA GLU A 52 2.72 12.40 16.11
C GLU A 52 3.93 11.65 16.68
N LYS A 53 5.14 12.00 16.25
CA LYS A 53 6.37 11.31 16.72
C LYS A 53 6.60 11.40 18.23
N ASP A 54 6.13 12.47 18.88
CA ASP A 54 6.32 12.70 20.32
C ASP A 54 5.36 11.83 21.16
N GLU A 55 4.31 11.28 20.56
CA GLU A 55 3.47 10.23 21.15
C GLU A 55 4.13 8.85 21.08
N TYR A 56 5.30 8.78 20.49
CA TYR A 56 6.05 7.54 20.33
C TYR A 56 6.48 6.97 21.67
N ASN A 57 6.03 5.76 21.92
CA ASN A 57 6.59 4.97 23.01
C ASN A 57 7.99 4.51 22.56
N PRO A 58 9.10 4.93 23.24
CA PRO A 58 10.44 4.47 22.89
C PRO A 58 10.64 2.95 23.05
N LYS A 59 9.70 2.27 23.75
CA LYS A 59 9.59 0.81 23.80
C LYS A 59 8.76 0.22 22.65
N ALA A 60 8.17 1.07 21.82
CA ALA A 60 7.45 0.58 20.66
C ALA A 60 8.42 -0.05 19.67
N THR A 61 7.96 -1.09 19.06
CA THR A 61 8.69 -1.85 18.07
C THR A 61 9.05 -1.00 16.86
N TRP A 62 10.00 -1.44 16.07
CA TRP A 62 10.46 -0.72 14.89
C TRP A 62 9.35 -0.47 13.86
N LEU A 63 8.36 -1.36 13.76
CA LEU A 63 7.26 -1.23 12.82
C LEU A 63 6.45 0.04 13.11
N LYS A 64 6.15 0.29 14.38
CA LYS A 64 5.46 1.51 14.80
C LYS A 64 6.26 2.78 14.49
N ASN A 65 7.59 2.66 14.51
CA ASN A 65 8.51 3.76 14.17
C ASN A 65 8.75 3.89 12.65
N SER A 66 8.15 3.03 11.83
CA SER A 66 8.33 3.00 10.38
C SER A 66 7.01 3.14 9.62
N LEU A 67 5.89 3.27 10.33
CA LEU A 67 4.56 3.38 9.76
C LEU A 67 3.78 4.52 10.42
N LEU A 68 3.05 5.28 9.60
CA LEU A 68 2.00 6.20 10.06
C LEU A 68 0.70 5.79 9.35
N PRO A 69 -0.22 5.09 10.05
CA PRO A 69 -1.47 4.64 9.47
C PRO A 69 -2.45 5.79 9.23
N ASP A 70 -3.47 5.54 8.42
CA ASP A 70 -4.58 6.45 8.15
C ASP A 70 -4.14 7.86 7.77
N ILE A 71 -3.11 7.92 6.93
CA ILE A 71 -2.47 9.18 6.52
C ILE A 71 -3.46 10.11 5.77
N HIS A 72 -4.50 9.56 5.15
CA HIS A 72 -5.55 10.33 4.48
C HIS A 72 -6.40 11.17 5.44
N HIS A 73 -6.46 10.82 6.74
CA HIS A 73 -7.07 11.65 7.77
C HIS A 73 -6.21 12.84 8.17
N ARG A 74 -4.89 12.77 7.92
CA ARG A 74 -3.88 13.72 8.39
C ARG A 74 -3.37 14.65 7.31
N SER A 75 -3.64 14.32 6.05
CA SER A 75 -3.20 15.07 4.86
C SER A 75 -4.33 15.14 3.85
N SER A 76 -4.75 16.36 3.53
CA SER A 76 -5.78 16.58 2.51
C SER A 76 -5.29 16.25 1.11
N LEU A 77 -3.99 16.45 0.84
CA LEU A 77 -3.39 16.10 -0.44
C LEU A 77 -3.31 14.58 -0.63
N VAL A 78 -2.94 13.85 0.43
CA VAL A 78 -2.96 12.37 0.38
C VAL A 78 -4.39 11.87 0.22
N ARG A 79 -5.37 12.46 0.91
CA ARG A 79 -6.77 12.11 0.74
C ARG A 79 -7.24 12.31 -0.70
N CYS A 80 -6.96 13.47 -1.29
CA CYS A 80 -7.28 13.72 -2.70
C CYS A 80 -6.59 12.72 -3.64
N TYR A 81 -5.33 12.39 -3.39
CA TYR A 81 -4.58 11.42 -4.18
C TYR A 81 -5.14 10.00 -4.03
N TYR A 82 -5.54 9.61 -2.83
CA TYR A 82 -6.12 8.31 -2.54
C TYR A 82 -7.52 8.15 -3.13
N PHE A 83 -8.37 9.18 -3.00
CA PHE A 83 -9.79 9.09 -3.34
C PHE A 83 -10.06 9.34 -4.82
N ASP A 84 -9.24 10.19 -5.46
CA ASP A 84 -9.51 10.66 -6.83
C ASP A 84 -8.24 10.81 -7.68
N GLY A 85 -7.13 10.24 -7.23
CA GLY A 85 -5.88 10.23 -7.98
C GLY A 85 -5.82 9.11 -9.03
N PRO A 86 -4.73 9.04 -9.79
CA PRO A 86 -4.58 8.09 -10.90
C PRO A 86 -4.58 6.61 -10.46
N LEU A 87 -4.29 6.32 -9.19
CA LEU A 87 -4.26 4.94 -8.69
C LEU A 87 -5.64 4.32 -8.53
N VAL A 88 -6.67 5.11 -8.24
CA VAL A 88 -8.04 4.55 -8.18
C VAL A 88 -8.55 4.17 -9.57
N ASP A 89 -8.13 4.87 -10.62
CA ASP A 89 -8.45 4.49 -12.01
C ASP A 89 -7.73 3.19 -12.40
N VAL A 90 -6.48 3.02 -11.95
CA VAL A 90 -5.74 1.75 -12.12
C VAL A 90 -6.43 0.63 -11.35
N ALA A 91 -6.84 0.87 -10.10
CA ALA A 91 -7.57 -0.10 -9.30
C ALA A 91 -8.86 -0.55 -9.99
N GLN A 92 -9.61 0.39 -10.56
CA GLN A 92 -10.87 0.08 -11.28
C GLN A 92 -10.64 -0.83 -12.50
N GLN A 93 -9.53 -0.67 -13.20
CA GLN A 93 -9.18 -1.51 -14.35
C GLN A 93 -8.70 -2.92 -13.96
N LEU A 94 -8.10 -3.07 -12.78
CA LEU A 94 -7.53 -4.34 -12.30
C LEU A 94 -8.48 -5.11 -11.37
N ILE A 95 -9.33 -4.44 -10.62
CA ILE A 95 -10.24 -5.03 -9.63
C ILE A 95 -11.66 -5.14 -10.22
N GLY A 96 -12.16 -4.06 -10.83
CA GLY A 96 -13.53 -3.95 -11.30
C GLY A 96 -14.15 -2.58 -11.01
N PRO A 97 -15.43 -2.36 -11.34
CA PRO A 97 -16.04 -1.03 -11.30
C PRO A 97 -16.30 -0.49 -9.90
N ASN A 98 -16.42 -1.36 -8.91
CA ASN A 98 -16.80 -1.00 -7.54
C ASN A 98 -15.60 -1.08 -6.62
N ILE A 99 -15.07 0.07 -6.20
CA ILE A 99 -13.81 0.17 -5.47
C ILE A 99 -14.01 0.90 -4.15
N LYS A 100 -13.47 0.31 -3.09
CA LYS A 100 -13.27 1.01 -1.80
C LYS A 100 -11.78 1.12 -1.45
N GLY A 101 -11.45 2.12 -0.67
CA GLY A 101 -10.18 2.19 0.04
C GLY A 101 -10.14 1.13 1.14
N ALA A 102 -9.00 0.49 1.34
CA ALA A 102 -8.83 -0.52 2.39
C ALA A 102 -7.75 -0.14 3.41
N THR A 103 -6.76 0.62 3.00
CA THR A 103 -5.67 1.09 3.88
C THR A 103 -4.97 2.28 3.23
N SER A 104 -4.57 3.25 4.04
CA SER A 104 -3.61 4.27 3.65
C SER A 104 -2.56 4.44 4.75
N GLN A 105 -1.30 4.44 4.38
CA GLN A 105 -0.23 4.65 5.35
C GLN A 105 1.04 5.23 4.71
N LEU A 106 1.75 6.05 5.48
CA LEU A 106 3.11 6.40 5.17
C LEU A 106 4.02 5.31 5.75
N THR A 107 4.85 4.71 4.90
CA THR A 107 5.91 3.80 5.34
C THR A 107 7.25 4.45 5.08
N PHE A 108 8.17 4.32 6.02
CA PHE A 108 9.47 4.96 5.86
C PHE A 108 10.59 4.17 6.51
N LYS A 109 11.75 4.21 5.86
CA LYS A 109 13.02 3.75 6.38
C LYS A 109 13.98 4.92 6.36
N MET A 110 14.07 5.61 7.49
CA MET A 110 15.02 6.70 7.64
C MET A 110 16.44 6.14 7.51
N ARG A 111 17.37 6.97 7.05
CA ARG A 111 18.79 6.59 6.93
C ARG A 111 19.30 5.90 8.20
N GLY A 112 19.99 4.79 8.02
CA GLY A 112 20.48 3.97 9.12
C GLY A 112 19.45 3.07 9.79
N ASN A 113 18.21 3.03 9.31
CA ASN A 113 17.23 2.02 9.74
C ASN A 113 17.47 0.71 8.98
N ILE A 114 18.34 -0.12 9.52
CA ILE A 114 18.80 -1.37 8.90
C ILE A 114 17.80 -2.52 9.00
N LYS A 115 16.65 -2.34 9.62
CA LYS A 115 15.68 -3.43 9.81
C LYS A 115 14.95 -3.76 8.52
N PRO A 116 15.00 -5.02 8.06
CA PRO A 116 14.23 -5.48 6.92
C PRO A 116 12.76 -5.65 7.28
N PHE A 117 11.91 -5.68 6.28
CA PHE A 117 10.56 -6.21 6.34
C PHE A 117 10.55 -7.52 5.56
N GLY A 118 10.34 -8.65 6.25
CA GLY A 118 10.49 -9.98 5.67
C GLY A 118 9.50 -10.32 4.56
N TRP A 119 9.68 -11.47 3.92
CA TRP A 119 8.75 -11.96 2.90
C TRP A 119 7.34 -12.09 3.45
N HIS A 120 6.37 -11.54 2.75
CA HIS A 120 4.95 -11.59 3.14
C HIS A 120 4.04 -11.38 1.93
N GLN A 121 2.77 -11.59 2.16
CA GLN A 121 1.66 -11.19 1.29
C GLN A 121 0.82 -10.17 2.05
N ASP A 122 0.35 -9.11 1.39
CA ASP A 122 -0.47 -8.10 2.06
C ASP A 122 -1.79 -8.68 2.58
N ASN A 123 -2.35 -9.65 1.85
CA ASN A 123 -3.56 -10.34 2.30
C ASN A 123 -3.31 -11.23 3.52
N GLY A 124 -2.06 -11.60 3.83
CA GLY A 124 -1.69 -12.34 5.04
C GLY A 124 -1.95 -11.58 6.33
N TYR A 125 -1.88 -10.25 6.30
CA TYR A 125 -2.17 -9.38 7.45
C TYR A 125 -3.65 -9.09 7.65
N GLY A 126 -4.50 -9.42 6.67
CA GLY A 126 -5.94 -9.19 6.73
C GLY A 126 -6.59 -9.73 5.48
N GLN A 127 -6.86 -11.03 5.48
CA GLN A 127 -7.43 -11.74 4.32
C GLN A 127 -8.78 -11.16 3.94
N LEU A 128 -8.87 -10.72 2.69
CA LEU A 128 -10.09 -10.22 2.06
C LEU A 128 -10.60 -11.22 1.03
N GLU A 129 -11.92 -11.32 0.93
CA GLU A 129 -12.65 -12.02 -0.11
C GLU A 129 -13.72 -11.10 -0.73
N PRO A 130 -13.79 -10.99 -2.07
CA PRO A 130 -12.91 -11.65 -3.06
C PRO A 130 -11.47 -11.15 -2.99
N THR A 131 -10.53 -11.96 -3.50
CA THR A 131 -9.08 -11.68 -3.46
C THR A 131 -8.60 -10.68 -4.51
N ASN A 132 -9.51 -9.96 -5.17
CA ASN A 132 -9.23 -8.92 -6.15
C ASN A 132 -8.90 -7.57 -5.48
N ALA A 133 -7.95 -7.58 -4.55
CA ALA A 133 -7.41 -6.39 -3.91
C ALA A 133 -5.98 -6.11 -4.42
N ILE A 134 -5.63 -4.85 -4.48
CA ILE A 134 -4.28 -4.40 -4.85
C ILE A 134 -3.69 -3.51 -3.77
N SER A 135 -2.37 -3.57 -3.64
CA SER A 135 -1.58 -2.61 -2.89
C SER A 135 -0.78 -1.75 -3.87
N THR A 136 -0.67 -0.47 -3.57
CA THR A 136 0.12 0.46 -4.38
C THR A 136 1.15 1.15 -3.49
N LEU A 137 2.38 1.22 -3.97
CA LEU A 137 3.49 1.86 -3.29
C LEU A 137 4.00 2.99 -4.17
N THR A 138 3.70 4.23 -3.79
CA THR A 138 4.20 5.42 -4.48
C THR A 138 5.48 5.89 -3.79
N ALA A 139 6.57 5.94 -4.54
CA ALA A 139 7.86 6.39 -4.04
C ALA A 139 7.86 7.91 -3.84
N LEU A 140 8.04 8.37 -2.61
CA LEU A 140 8.21 9.78 -2.27
C LEU A 140 9.68 10.21 -2.32
N ASP A 141 10.60 9.23 -2.28
CA ASP A 141 12.03 9.37 -2.51
C ASP A 141 12.49 8.34 -3.54
N ASN A 142 13.65 8.56 -4.15
CA ASN A 142 14.29 7.50 -4.92
C ASN A 142 14.57 6.30 -4.01
N ALA A 143 14.16 5.13 -4.45
CA ALA A 143 14.35 3.88 -3.73
C ALA A 143 15.18 2.91 -4.58
N ASP A 144 16.25 2.39 -4.02
CA ASP A 144 17.12 1.38 -4.62
C ASP A 144 17.58 0.36 -3.57
N GLU A 145 18.46 -0.55 -3.95
CA GLU A 145 18.91 -1.61 -3.06
C GLU A 145 19.63 -1.08 -1.81
N GLU A 146 20.39 0.05 -1.93
CA GLU A 146 21.12 0.63 -0.81
C GLU A 146 20.16 1.18 0.27
N ASN A 147 19.06 1.83 -0.13
CA ASN A 147 18.13 2.43 0.82
C ASN A 147 16.86 1.62 1.07
N GLY A 148 16.85 0.35 0.65
CA GLY A 148 15.82 -0.62 0.98
C GLY A 148 14.60 -0.57 0.09
N CYS A 149 14.79 -0.64 -1.23
CA CYS A 149 13.70 -0.80 -2.18
C CYS A 149 12.94 -2.11 -1.96
N LEU A 150 11.82 -2.24 -2.65
CA LEU A 150 11.02 -3.44 -2.67
C LEU A 150 11.74 -4.56 -3.43
N TRP A 151 11.61 -5.80 -2.94
CA TRP A 151 11.94 -7.03 -3.62
C TRP A 151 10.69 -7.87 -3.76
N LEU A 152 10.49 -8.52 -4.89
CA LEU A 152 9.33 -9.38 -5.12
C LEU A 152 9.68 -10.62 -5.95
N ILE A 153 8.82 -11.62 -5.87
CA ILE A 153 8.93 -12.85 -6.67
C ILE A 153 7.85 -12.80 -7.75
N PRO A 154 8.21 -12.51 -9.02
CA PRO A 154 7.24 -12.44 -10.12
C PRO A 154 6.43 -13.73 -10.25
N GLY A 155 5.12 -13.61 -10.42
CA GLY A 155 4.21 -14.74 -10.60
C GLY A 155 3.84 -15.50 -9.33
N SER A 156 4.43 -15.18 -8.17
CA SER A 156 4.15 -15.88 -6.90
C SER A 156 2.69 -15.78 -6.45
N HIS A 157 1.96 -14.74 -6.86
CA HIS A 157 0.54 -14.56 -6.56
C HIS A 157 -0.35 -15.70 -7.09
N LYS A 158 0.10 -16.44 -8.12
CA LYS A 158 -0.60 -17.61 -8.69
C LYS A 158 -0.66 -18.79 -7.73
N GLY A 159 0.20 -18.83 -6.71
CA GLY A 159 0.16 -19.80 -5.62
C GLY A 159 -0.98 -19.55 -4.62
N GLY A 160 -1.69 -18.43 -4.74
CA GLY A 160 -2.75 -18.05 -3.81
C GLY A 160 -2.24 -17.56 -2.46
N GLN A 161 -3.10 -17.59 -1.46
CA GLN A 161 -2.81 -17.20 -0.10
C GLN A 161 -1.92 -18.24 0.58
N VAL A 162 -0.78 -17.80 1.13
CA VAL A 162 0.01 -18.62 2.05
C VAL A 162 -0.67 -18.63 3.43
N ASP A 163 -0.87 -19.78 4.00
CA ASP A 163 -1.45 -19.92 5.32
C ASP A 163 -0.47 -19.47 6.42
N VAL A 164 -0.87 -18.44 7.14
CA VAL A 164 -0.14 -17.89 8.30
C VAL A 164 -0.98 -17.93 9.58
N SER A 165 -2.04 -18.73 9.62
CA SER A 165 -3.01 -18.82 10.72
C SER A 165 -2.36 -19.19 12.06
N ASP A 166 -1.41 -20.12 12.05
CA ASP A 166 -0.69 -20.53 13.26
C ASP A 166 0.12 -19.37 13.83
N ARG A 167 0.78 -18.59 12.98
CA ARG A 167 1.55 -17.39 13.39
C ARG A 167 0.62 -16.28 13.89
N LEU A 168 -0.50 -16.07 13.22
CA LEU A 168 -1.53 -15.13 13.68
C LEU A 168 -2.05 -15.49 15.06
N SER A 169 -2.33 -16.75 15.29
CA SER A 169 -2.81 -17.27 16.58
C SER A 169 -1.76 -17.15 17.69
N ALA A 170 -0.51 -17.50 17.39
CA ALA A 170 0.61 -17.39 18.33
C ALA A 170 0.92 -15.93 18.70
N GLN A 171 0.70 -14.99 17.79
CA GLN A 171 1.02 -13.58 17.95
C GLN A 171 -0.21 -12.70 18.26
N ALA A 172 -1.38 -13.31 18.51
CA ALA A 172 -2.63 -12.57 18.73
C ALA A 172 -2.55 -11.52 19.85
N LYS A 173 -1.67 -11.71 20.82
CA LYS A 173 -1.46 -10.82 21.98
C LYS A 173 -0.33 -9.81 21.76
N LEU A 174 0.40 -9.90 20.65
CA LEU A 174 1.50 -8.98 20.37
C LEU A 174 0.98 -7.71 19.72
N ALA A 175 1.54 -6.57 20.11
CA ALA A 175 1.24 -5.27 19.49
C ALA A 175 1.67 -5.22 18.02
N GLU A 176 2.63 -6.04 17.64
CA GLU A 176 3.10 -6.20 16.26
C GLU A 176 3.13 -7.67 15.90
N LYS A 177 2.62 -7.94 14.70
CA LYS A 177 2.61 -9.29 14.13
C LYS A 177 3.69 -9.36 13.05
N ASP A 178 4.65 -10.24 13.26
CA ASP A 178 5.58 -10.62 12.21
C ASP A 178 5.03 -11.86 11.49
N LEU A 179 4.45 -11.64 10.32
CA LEU A 179 3.91 -12.69 9.46
C LEU A 179 4.87 -13.02 8.32
N SER A 180 6.16 -12.80 8.54
CA SER A 180 7.20 -13.14 7.56
C SER A 180 7.14 -14.62 7.21
N ILE A 181 7.14 -14.90 5.92
CA ILE A 181 7.13 -16.25 5.34
C ILE A 181 8.59 -16.65 5.09
N GLU A 182 8.99 -17.82 5.55
CA GLU A 182 10.29 -18.39 5.19
C GLU A 182 10.23 -18.89 3.76
N ILE A 183 11.18 -18.49 2.95
CA ILE A 183 11.31 -18.90 1.55
C ILE A 183 12.67 -19.55 1.40
N ASP A 184 12.69 -20.86 1.14
CA ASP A 184 13.91 -21.66 1.03
C ASP A 184 14.79 -21.26 -0.16
N ASN A 185 14.19 -20.66 -1.20
CA ASN A 185 14.90 -20.29 -2.41
C ASN A 185 14.30 -19.04 -3.03
N ASP A 186 14.89 -17.89 -2.77
CA ASP A 186 14.47 -16.59 -3.31
C ASP A 186 15.26 -16.19 -4.58
N LYS A 187 15.92 -17.13 -5.26
CA LYS A 187 16.73 -16.85 -6.46
C LYS A 187 15.96 -16.19 -7.60
N SER A 188 14.64 -16.32 -7.60
CA SER A 188 13.74 -15.65 -8.55
C SER A 188 13.31 -14.25 -8.10
N ALA A 189 13.72 -13.83 -6.92
CA ALA A 189 13.42 -12.49 -6.40
C ALA A 189 14.17 -11.43 -7.20
N ILE A 190 13.47 -10.34 -7.49
CA ILE A 190 14.05 -9.20 -8.19
C ILE A 190 13.84 -7.93 -7.39
N PRO A 191 14.81 -6.99 -7.37
CA PRO A 191 14.62 -5.67 -6.81
C PRO A 191 13.74 -4.82 -7.73
N ILE A 192 12.98 -3.92 -7.13
CA ILE A 192 12.15 -2.93 -7.84
C ILE A 192 12.62 -1.53 -7.42
N PRO A 193 13.66 -1.02 -8.06
CA PRO A 193 14.05 0.38 -7.85
C PRO A 193 12.99 1.31 -8.43
N LEU A 194 12.71 2.39 -7.71
CA LEU A 194 11.72 3.41 -8.10
C LEU A 194 12.36 4.79 -7.98
N ASN A 195 12.11 5.64 -8.95
CA ASN A 195 12.37 7.06 -8.79
C ASN A 195 11.25 7.72 -8.00
N ALA A 196 11.54 8.85 -7.38
CA ALA A 196 10.51 9.66 -6.73
C ALA A 196 9.41 10.04 -7.74
N GLY A 197 8.16 9.76 -7.39
CA GLY A 197 7.01 9.92 -8.28
C GLY A 197 6.59 8.68 -9.06
N ASP A 198 7.42 7.62 -9.09
CA ASP A 198 7.00 6.31 -9.60
C ASP A 198 6.07 5.61 -8.60
N ALA A 199 5.26 4.69 -9.10
CA ALA A 199 4.50 3.77 -8.25
C ALA A 199 4.64 2.32 -8.74
N VAL A 200 4.50 1.37 -7.83
CA VAL A 200 4.32 -0.03 -8.15
C VAL A 200 2.99 -0.52 -7.60
N VAL A 201 2.28 -1.30 -8.40
CA VAL A 201 1.02 -1.96 -8.06
C VAL A 201 1.30 -3.44 -7.81
N LEU A 202 0.83 -3.98 -6.71
CA LEU A 202 1.02 -5.37 -6.31
C LEU A 202 -0.32 -6.08 -6.15
N HIS A 203 -0.41 -7.30 -6.64
CA HIS A 203 -1.49 -8.23 -6.31
C HIS A 203 -1.42 -8.59 -4.81
N CYS A 204 -2.55 -8.70 -4.14
CA CYS A 204 -2.62 -8.96 -2.69
C CYS A 204 -1.92 -10.26 -2.23
N HIS A 205 -1.72 -11.21 -3.14
CA HIS A 205 -0.99 -12.47 -2.90
C HIS A 205 0.44 -12.47 -3.43
N LEU A 206 0.96 -11.36 -3.94
CA LEU A 206 2.33 -11.33 -4.40
C LEU A 206 3.29 -11.37 -3.21
N LEU A 207 4.24 -12.32 -3.24
CA LEU A 207 5.31 -12.39 -2.24
C LEU A 207 6.29 -11.25 -2.47
N HIS A 208 6.47 -10.44 -1.43
CA HIS A 208 7.38 -9.31 -1.47
C HIS A 208 8.01 -9.03 -0.10
N ARG A 209 9.11 -8.30 -0.12
CA ARG A 209 9.87 -7.87 1.07
C ARG A 209 10.57 -6.55 0.81
N SER A 210 11.20 -5.97 1.82
CA SER A 210 12.13 -4.85 1.64
C SER A 210 13.29 -4.94 2.61
N GLU A 211 14.50 -4.73 2.12
CA GLU A 211 15.71 -4.69 2.96
C GLU A 211 15.74 -3.44 3.85
N GLY A 212 16.69 -3.41 4.79
CA GLY A 212 16.96 -2.23 5.59
C GLY A 212 17.52 -1.07 4.74
N ASN A 213 17.45 0.14 5.28
CA ASN A 213 18.11 1.29 4.68
C ASN A 213 19.55 1.37 5.20
N MET A 214 20.51 1.01 4.34
CA MET A 214 21.93 1.04 4.63
C MET A 214 22.57 2.40 4.27
N SER A 215 21.83 3.27 3.59
CA SER A 215 22.32 4.57 3.20
C SER A 215 22.52 5.48 4.42
N THR A 216 23.61 6.20 4.44
CA THR A 216 23.91 7.21 5.46
C THR A 216 23.40 8.60 5.11
N THR A 217 22.94 8.78 3.88
CA THR A 217 22.56 10.10 3.35
C THR A 217 21.13 10.18 2.86
N ARG A 218 20.49 9.03 2.52
CA ARG A 218 19.16 9.00 1.90
C ARG A 218 18.13 8.33 2.79
N ASP A 219 16.98 8.98 2.94
CA ASP A 219 15.79 8.38 3.51
C ASP A 219 15.01 7.61 2.41
N ARG A 220 14.09 6.75 2.80
CA ARG A 220 13.17 6.07 1.89
C ARG A 220 11.76 6.14 2.45
N ARG A 221 10.92 6.97 1.84
CA ARG A 221 9.51 7.16 2.22
C ARG A 221 8.63 6.69 1.07
N ILE A 222 7.61 5.92 1.42
CA ILE A 222 6.65 5.32 0.50
C ILE A 222 5.25 5.63 1.00
N LEU A 223 4.40 6.12 0.11
CA LEU A 223 2.97 6.20 0.36
C LEU A 223 2.34 4.88 -0.08
N PHE A 224 1.87 4.10 0.90
CA PHE A 224 1.19 2.84 0.70
C PHE A 224 -0.32 3.07 0.73
N LEU A 225 -1.01 2.68 -0.37
CA LEU A 225 -2.45 2.75 -0.48
C LEU A 225 -2.97 1.39 -0.95
N ARG A 226 -3.99 0.88 -0.28
CA ARG A 226 -4.62 -0.38 -0.64
C ARG A 226 -6.04 -0.14 -1.11
N TYR A 227 -6.40 -0.79 -2.22
CA TYR A 227 -7.74 -0.77 -2.80
C TYR A 227 -8.30 -2.19 -2.85
N ALA A 228 -9.60 -2.31 -2.66
CA ALA A 228 -10.29 -3.59 -2.69
C ALA A 228 -11.64 -3.44 -3.40
N ASP A 229 -12.21 -4.58 -3.79
CA ASP A 229 -13.60 -4.65 -4.20
C ASP A 229 -14.49 -4.04 -3.12
N ALA A 230 -15.48 -3.23 -3.52
CA ALA A 230 -16.37 -2.55 -2.58
C ALA A 230 -17.14 -3.52 -1.67
N ASP A 231 -17.35 -4.75 -2.13
CA ASP A 231 -18.03 -5.81 -1.39
C ASP A 231 -17.08 -6.78 -0.67
N ALA A 232 -15.77 -6.49 -0.64
CA ALA A 232 -14.82 -7.34 0.04
C ALA A 232 -15.11 -7.45 1.55
N VAL A 233 -15.03 -8.69 2.06
CA VAL A 233 -15.24 -9.04 3.46
C VAL A 233 -13.94 -9.50 4.10
N GLU A 234 -13.86 -9.39 5.41
CA GLU A 234 -12.72 -9.85 6.22
C GLU A 234 -12.97 -11.30 6.66
N VAL A 235 -12.28 -12.26 6.04
CA VAL A 235 -12.44 -13.69 6.35
C VAL A 235 -12.12 -13.98 7.82
N TYR A 236 -11.06 -13.37 8.33
CA TYR A 236 -10.62 -13.53 9.71
C TYR A 236 -11.56 -12.89 10.75
N ASN A 237 -12.51 -12.06 10.31
CA ASN A 237 -13.49 -11.36 11.15
C ASN A 237 -14.93 -11.83 10.86
N GLY A 238 -15.11 -13.12 10.63
CA GLY A 238 -16.44 -13.71 10.41
C GLY A 238 -17.14 -13.22 9.14
N ASN A 239 -16.39 -12.88 8.10
CA ASN A 239 -16.88 -12.34 6.84
C ASN A 239 -17.66 -11.01 6.99
N GLN A 240 -17.30 -10.20 7.98
CA GLN A 240 -17.84 -8.84 8.07
C GLN A 240 -17.30 -7.99 6.92
N PRO A 241 -18.08 -7.00 6.42
CA PRO A 241 -17.58 -6.11 5.38
C PRO A 241 -16.31 -5.38 5.87
N ARG A 242 -15.26 -5.39 5.05
CA ARG A 242 -14.11 -4.52 5.30
C ARG A 242 -14.57 -3.07 5.17
N LEU A 243 -14.49 -2.30 6.23
CA LEU A 243 -14.80 -0.87 6.19
C LEU A 243 -13.70 -0.10 5.46
N GLY A 244 -14.12 0.91 4.73
CA GLY A 244 -13.27 1.83 3.99
C GLY A 244 -14.11 2.72 3.07
N PRO A 245 -13.62 3.92 2.70
CA PRO A 245 -14.37 4.87 1.89
C PRO A 245 -14.71 4.27 0.52
N LEU A 246 -15.97 4.37 0.12
CA LEU A 246 -16.42 3.96 -1.21
C LEU A 246 -15.94 4.97 -2.26
N LEU A 247 -14.99 4.58 -3.08
CA LEU A 247 -14.29 5.48 -4.01
C LEU A 247 -14.92 5.49 -5.42
N ARG A 248 -15.42 4.33 -5.87
CA ARG A 248 -16.05 4.17 -7.18
C ARG A 248 -17.20 3.16 -7.10
N GLY A 249 -18.23 3.38 -7.90
CA GLY A 249 -19.33 2.43 -8.05
C GLY A 249 -20.26 2.35 -6.85
N VAL A 250 -20.65 1.14 -6.49
CA VAL A 250 -21.63 0.83 -5.44
C VAL A 250 -21.15 -0.32 -4.56
N SER A 251 -21.66 -0.41 -3.33
CA SER A 251 -21.50 -1.55 -2.45
C SER A 251 -22.87 -2.09 -2.03
N ARG A 252 -22.98 -3.40 -1.84
CA ARG A 252 -24.16 -4.04 -1.24
C ARG A 252 -24.27 -3.78 0.26
N PHE A 253 -23.18 -3.30 0.88
CA PHE A 253 -23.12 -3.00 2.31
C PHE A 253 -23.36 -1.51 2.57
N GLY A 254 -24.42 -1.18 3.30
CA GLY A 254 -24.74 0.19 3.68
C GLY A 254 -23.63 0.84 4.50
N GLU A 255 -23.00 0.05 5.37
CA GLU A 255 -21.88 0.50 6.22
C GLU A 255 -20.68 0.98 5.40
N VAL A 256 -20.39 0.34 4.27
CA VAL A 256 -19.33 0.78 3.34
C VAL A 256 -19.74 2.05 2.62
N THR A 257 -21.01 2.16 2.24
CA THR A 257 -21.51 3.35 1.52
C THR A 257 -21.47 4.60 2.38
N GLU A 258 -21.71 4.46 3.68
CA GLU A 258 -21.75 5.58 4.63
C GLU A 258 -20.39 5.83 5.32
N TYR A 259 -19.44 4.89 5.18
CA TYR A 259 -18.14 4.99 5.85
C TYR A 259 -17.33 6.19 5.36
N GLU A 260 -16.93 7.06 6.29
CA GLU A 260 -16.13 8.26 6.02
C GLU A 260 -16.72 9.18 4.91
N ARG A 261 -18.04 9.15 4.74
CA ARG A 261 -18.70 9.92 3.68
C ARG A 261 -18.45 11.42 3.82
N GLU A 262 -18.31 11.92 5.03
CA GLU A 262 -18.01 13.31 5.33
C GLU A 262 -16.65 13.78 4.78
N LEU A 263 -15.72 12.87 4.53
CA LEU A 263 -14.41 13.21 3.95
C LEU A 263 -14.47 13.57 2.46
N PHE A 264 -15.59 13.28 1.78
CA PHE A 264 -15.80 13.64 0.38
C PHE A 264 -16.32 15.07 0.21
N ASP A 265 -16.89 15.65 1.24
CA ASP A 265 -17.56 16.96 1.23
C ASP A 265 -16.62 18.11 1.68
N GLY A 266 -15.37 17.78 2.02
CA GLY A 266 -14.35 18.69 2.53
C GLY A 266 -13.39 19.28 1.51
#